data_7bd0ca15eb095edd679ce0366c532eaf
#
_entry.id   7bd0ca15eb095edd679ce0366c532eaf
#
_cell.length_a   1.000
_cell.length_b   1.000
_cell.length_c   1.000
_cell.angle_alpha   90.00
_cell.angle_beta   90.00
_cell.angle_gamma   90.00
#
_symmetry.space_group_name_H-M   'P 1'
#
loop_
_entity.id
_entity.type
_entity.pdbx_description
1 polymer ?
#
loop_
_entity_poly.entity_id
_entity_poly.type
_entity_poly.pdbx_seq_one_letter_code
_entity_poly.pdbx_strand_id
1 'polypeptide(L)'
;MATDDPPATRMYRHRHDTLVTERGDPADPTLVCAHGTLMDRTMFDPQLDALSDDYHVLAYDLRARTEHYTGPYDLYDLADDCEALLDARGIDSCTLAGMSMGGFMALRFAERYPERLDGIVMVDSIARPHDESDIEQYGQMIDTAREMGEVPEPMGETVRHILFGATSNQERTDLVDRWVQRWLTYPGEAVYQEVSSWLERPDFTDELAGIDVPVLAIHGEEDTALEMEKAEDMVEHLPDGRLEPIPEAGHSSNTENPEAANTAIRAFLEEVY
;
A
#
# COMPACT_ATOMS: atom_id res chain seq x y z
N MET A 1 11.94 36.36 -2.42
CA MET A 1 12.45 35.11 -1.85
C MET A 1 11.26 34.38 -1.29
N ALA A 2 10.69 33.49 -2.08
CA ALA A 2 9.65 32.59 -1.59
C ALA A 2 10.36 31.54 -0.74
N THR A 3 9.90 31.34 0.48
CA THR A 3 10.38 30.27 1.36
C THR A 3 9.77 28.98 0.84
N ASP A 4 10.63 28.07 0.33
CA ASP A 4 10.29 26.68 0.06
C ASP A 4 10.03 25.97 1.40
N ASP A 5 8.87 26.21 1.98
CA ASP A 5 8.36 25.35 3.03
C ASP A 5 7.80 24.08 2.36
N PRO A 6 8.19 22.88 2.81
CA PRO A 6 7.59 21.63 2.32
C PRO A 6 6.08 21.70 2.54
N PRO A 7 5.28 21.13 1.62
CA PRO A 7 3.82 21.15 1.73
C PRO A 7 3.42 20.61 3.10
N ALA A 8 2.60 21.39 3.80
CA ALA A 8 2.23 21.14 5.18
C ALA A 8 1.60 19.75 5.32
N THR A 9 2.24 18.87 6.07
CA THR A 9 1.61 17.65 6.57
C THR A 9 0.44 18.08 7.46
N ARG A 10 -0.79 17.91 7.00
CA ARG A 10 -1.97 18.27 7.76
C ARG A 10 -2.43 17.07 8.57
N MET A 11 -2.45 17.19 9.90
CA MET A 11 -3.17 16.28 10.77
C MET A 11 -4.67 16.55 10.62
N TYR A 12 -5.43 15.55 10.19
CA TYR A 12 -6.89 15.61 10.17
C TYR A 12 -7.44 14.62 11.18
N ARG A 13 -8.38 15.10 11.99
CA ARG A 13 -9.13 14.25 12.90
C ARG A 13 -10.20 13.50 12.11
N HIS A 14 -9.86 12.30 11.70
CA HIS A 14 -10.78 11.23 11.37
C HIS A 14 -11.05 10.38 12.60
N ARG A 15 -11.79 9.29 12.45
CA ARG A 15 -11.97 8.31 13.52
C ARG A 15 -10.66 7.94 14.22
N HIS A 16 -9.50 8.19 13.58
CA HIS A 16 -8.20 7.70 13.99
C HIS A 16 -7.03 8.70 13.76
N ASP A 17 -7.18 9.99 13.96
CA ASP A 17 -6.11 11.00 13.85
C ASP A 17 -5.04 10.68 12.77
N THR A 18 -5.49 10.33 11.57
CA THR A 18 -4.66 9.85 10.45
C THR A 18 -3.77 10.95 9.90
N LEU A 19 -2.47 10.69 9.74
CA LEU A 19 -1.57 11.59 9.01
C LEU A 19 -1.77 11.42 7.51
N VAL A 20 -1.89 12.55 6.81
CA VAL A 20 -2.05 12.59 5.35
C VAL A 20 -1.03 13.54 4.77
N THR A 21 -0.35 13.12 3.70
CA THR A 21 0.41 13.99 2.80
C THR A 21 -0.40 14.17 1.52
N GLU A 22 -0.59 15.42 1.11
CA GLU A 22 -1.48 15.79 0.01
C GLU A 22 -0.76 16.80 -0.89
N ARG A 23 -0.81 16.59 -2.21
CA ARG A 23 -0.23 17.47 -3.23
C ARG A 23 -1.12 17.53 -4.46
N GLY A 24 -0.94 18.57 -5.27
CA GLY A 24 -1.75 18.84 -6.47
C GLY A 24 -2.97 19.71 -6.17
N ASP A 25 -3.74 20.01 -7.20
CA ASP A 25 -4.96 20.82 -7.09
C ASP A 25 -6.14 19.91 -6.71
N PRO A 26 -6.88 20.17 -5.62
CA PRO A 26 -8.08 19.40 -5.27
C PRO A 26 -9.19 19.38 -6.34
N ALA A 27 -9.08 20.21 -7.39
CA ALA A 27 -10.00 20.19 -8.52
C ALA A 27 -9.61 19.18 -9.61
N ASP A 28 -8.39 18.64 -9.55
CA ASP A 28 -7.90 17.63 -10.49
C ASP A 28 -8.38 16.22 -10.08
N PRO A 29 -8.34 15.25 -11.01
CA PRO A 29 -8.62 13.86 -10.70
C PRO A 29 -7.76 13.33 -9.54
N THR A 30 -8.38 12.55 -8.64
CA THR A 30 -7.75 12.18 -7.37
C THR A 30 -7.14 10.78 -7.39
N LEU A 31 -5.88 10.68 -6.98
CA LEU A 31 -5.19 9.43 -6.64
C LEU A 31 -5.00 9.33 -5.13
N VAL A 32 -5.57 8.30 -4.50
CA VAL A 32 -5.40 8.01 -3.07
C VAL A 32 -4.49 6.81 -2.89
N CYS A 33 -3.48 6.93 -2.02
CA CYS A 33 -2.44 5.91 -1.83
C CYS A 33 -2.47 5.33 -0.41
N ALA A 34 -2.65 4.01 -0.33
CA ALA A 34 -2.66 3.22 0.90
C ALA A 34 -1.42 2.32 0.98
N HIS A 35 -0.62 2.49 2.03
CA HIS A 35 0.65 1.77 2.20
C HIS A 35 0.47 0.28 2.57
N GLY A 36 1.55 -0.49 2.46
CA GLY A 36 1.63 -1.88 2.86
C GLY A 36 2.10 -2.09 4.31
N THR A 37 2.21 -3.37 4.67
CA THR A 37 2.71 -3.81 5.99
C THR A 37 4.10 -3.26 6.26
N LEU A 38 4.32 -2.76 7.49
CA LEU A 38 5.56 -2.14 7.95
C LEU A 38 5.97 -0.86 7.19
N MET A 39 5.21 -0.43 6.21
CA MET A 39 5.39 0.85 5.54
C MET A 39 4.58 1.96 6.23
N ASP A 40 4.72 3.18 5.76
CA ASP A 40 3.87 4.33 6.06
C ASP A 40 3.63 5.15 4.78
N ARG A 41 2.81 6.20 4.87
CA ARG A 41 2.43 7.03 3.73
C ARG A 41 3.62 7.56 2.92
N THR A 42 4.82 7.72 3.54
CA THR A 42 5.99 8.29 2.87
C THR A 42 6.60 7.36 1.82
N MET A 43 6.17 6.09 1.75
CA MET A 43 6.56 5.23 0.63
C MET A 43 6.05 5.74 -0.72
N PHE A 44 4.97 6.54 -0.71
CA PHE A 44 4.40 7.16 -1.91
C PHE A 44 4.94 8.57 -2.20
N ASP A 45 5.96 9.05 -1.48
CA ASP A 45 6.59 10.35 -1.79
C ASP A 45 7.03 10.46 -3.26
N PRO A 46 7.60 9.42 -3.91
CA PRO A 46 7.95 9.48 -5.33
C PRO A 46 6.73 9.66 -6.26
N GLN A 47 5.57 9.10 -5.91
CA GLN A 47 4.32 9.26 -6.66
C GLN A 47 3.72 10.65 -6.45
N LEU A 48 3.74 11.12 -5.20
CA LEU A 48 3.35 12.49 -4.87
C LEU A 48 4.18 13.52 -5.63
N ASP A 49 5.50 13.33 -5.71
CA ASP A 49 6.40 14.24 -6.42
C ASP A 49 6.20 14.23 -7.94
N ALA A 50 5.95 13.04 -8.52
CA ALA A 50 5.90 12.88 -9.97
C ALA A 50 4.54 13.16 -10.58
N LEU A 51 3.43 12.98 -9.83
CA LEU A 51 2.08 12.99 -10.39
C LEU A 51 1.28 14.26 -10.01
N SER A 52 1.73 15.02 -9.01
CA SER A 52 0.95 16.15 -8.47
C SER A 52 0.87 17.40 -9.37
N ASP A 53 1.57 17.42 -10.49
CA ASP A 53 1.41 18.48 -11.49
C ASP A 53 0.10 18.35 -12.30
N ASP A 54 -0.43 17.12 -12.40
CA ASP A 54 -1.59 16.78 -13.23
C ASP A 54 -2.75 16.16 -12.42
N TYR A 55 -2.47 15.69 -11.19
CA TYR A 55 -3.42 14.96 -10.34
C TYR A 55 -3.39 15.47 -8.89
N HIS A 56 -4.53 15.37 -8.23
CA HIS A 56 -4.63 15.52 -6.78
C HIS A 56 -4.21 14.22 -6.11
N VAL A 57 -3.04 14.17 -5.46
CA VAL A 57 -2.46 12.94 -4.90
C VAL A 57 -2.44 13.00 -3.39
N LEU A 58 -3.03 11.97 -2.74
CA LEU A 58 -3.06 11.79 -1.30
C LEU A 58 -2.39 10.48 -0.91
N ALA A 59 -1.50 10.51 0.08
CA ALA A 59 -1.03 9.31 0.77
C ALA A 59 -1.33 9.44 2.26
N TYR A 60 -1.84 8.38 2.89
CA TYR A 60 -2.25 8.42 4.29
C TYR A 60 -1.73 7.22 5.10
N ASP A 61 -1.60 7.41 6.41
CA ASP A 61 -1.19 6.36 7.32
C ASP A 61 -2.38 5.48 7.70
N LEU A 62 -2.25 4.16 7.51
CA LEU A 62 -3.21 3.18 8.00
C LEU A 62 -3.12 3.02 9.53
N ARG A 63 -4.09 2.36 10.16
CA ARG A 63 -4.25 2.27 11.62
C ARG A 63 -2.98 1.96 12.38
N ALA A 64 -2.14 1.04 11.90
CA ALA A 64 -0.89 0.65 12.55
C ALA A 64 0.14 1.80 12.68
N ARG A 65 -0.03 2.88 11.94
CA ARG A 65 0.83 4.08 11.97
C ARG A 65 0.15 5.27 12.64
N THR A 66 -0.95 5.05 13.35
CA THR A 66 -1.70 6.05 14.10
C THR A 66 -1.67 5.74 15.59
N GLU A 67 -2.21 6.60 16.44
CA GLU A 67 -2.37 6.33 17.88
C GLU A 67 -3.41 5.21 18.17
N HIS A 68 -4.15 4.76 17.16
CA HIS A 68 -5.24 3.78 17.28
C HIS A 68 -4.87 2.39 16.78
N TYR A 69 -3.59 2.01 16.85
CA TYR A 69 -3.11 0.70 16.44
C TYR A 69 -3.52 -0.45 17.38
N THR A 70 -4.05 -0.15 18.57
CA THR A 70 -4.42 -1.15 19.57
C THR A 70 -5.82 -1.72 19.34
N GLY A 71 -5.93 -3.03 19.44
CA GLY A 71 -7.20 -3.75 19.25
C GLY A 71 -7.34 -4.35 17.85
N PRO A 72 -8.13 -5.43 17.74
CA PRO A 72 -8.30 -6.11 16.47
C PRO A 72 -9.04 -5.22 15.46
N TYR A 73 -8.61 -5.28 14.22
CA TYR A 73 -9.29 -4.72 13.05
C TYR A 73 -9.00 -5.62 11.84
N ASP A 74 -9.80 -5.53 10.82
CA ASP A 74 -9.63 -6.27 9.58
C ASP A 74 -9.49 -5.34 8.35
N LEU A 75 -9.42 -5.93 7.15
CA LEU A 75 -9.28 -5.19 5.90
C LEU A 75 -10.53 -4.35 5.58
N TYR A 76 -11.71 -4.76 6.02
CA TYR A 76 -12.93 -3.97 5.85
C TYR A 76 -12.97 -2.74 6.78
N ASP A 77 -12.42 -2.87 7.99
CA ASP A 77 -12.22 -1.71 8.86
C ASP A 77 -11.29 -0.67 8.24
N LEU A 78 -10.24 -1.12 7.54
CA LEU A 78 -9.32 -0.23 6.80
C LEU A 78 -10.00 0.40 5.57
N ALA A 79 -10.89 -0.34 4.89
CA ALA A 79 -11.70 0.18 3.80
C ALA A 79 -12.69 1.26 4.29
N ASP A 80 -13.34 1.04 5.44
CA ASP A 80 -14.22 2.03 6.08
C ASP A 80 -13.46 3.30 6.50
N ASP A 81 -12.20 3.16 6.94
CA ASP A 81 -11.34 4.32 7.26
C ASP A 81 -10.98 5.11 5.99
N CYS A 82 -10.73 4.43 4.87
CA CYS A 82 -10.47 5.06 3.58
C CYS A 82 -11.70 5.85 3.10
N GLU A 83 -12.88 5.25 3.17
CA GLU A 83 -14.14 5.91 2.82
C GLU A 83 -14.39 7.16 3.69
N ALA A 84 -14.17 7.05 5.00
CA ALA A 84 -14.27 8.19 5.91
C ALA A 84 -13.23 9.30 5.62
N LEU A 85 -12.05 8.94 5.09
CA LEU A 85 -11.04 9.89 4.60
C LEU A 85 -11.55 10.64 3.38
N LEU A 86 -12.13 9.94 2.38
CA LEU A 86 -12.71 10.56 1.19
C LEU A 86 -13.81 11.54 1.56
N ASP A 87 -14.74 11.15 2.42
CA ASP A 87 -15.83 12.00 2.91
C ASP A 87 -15.32 13.28 3.58
N ALA A 88 -14.34 13.15 4.45
CA ALA A 88 -13.79 14.31 5.15
C ALA A 88 -13.00 15.26 4.24
N ARG A 89 -12.59 14.80 3.06
CA ARG A 89 -11.93 15.61 2.03
C ARG A 89 -12.87 16.11 0.98
N GLY A 90 -14.13 15.66 0.97
CA GLY A 90 -15.12 15.98 -0.04
C GLY A 90 -14.74 15.41 -1.40
N ILE A 91 -14.07 14.25 -1.41
CA ILE A 91 -13.70 13.50 -2.61
C ILE A 91 -14.84 12.54 -2.91
N ASP A 92 -15.53 12.73 -4.03
CA ASP A 92 -16.67 11.90 -4.43
C ASP A 92 -16.22 10.51 -4.93
N SER A 93 -15.18 10.49 -5.79
CA SER A 93 -14.54 9.26 -6.29
C SER A 93 -13.04 9.47 -6.52
N CYS A 94 -12.28 8.39 -6.63
CA CYS A 94 -10.84 8.42 -6.83
C CYS A 94 -10.32 7.16 -7.53
N THR A 95 -9.11 7.23 -8.07
CA THR A 95 -8.29 6.03 -8.27
C THR A 95 -7.63 5.68 -6.95
N LEU A 96 -7.78 4.42 -6.48
CA LEU A 96 -7.19 3.93 -5.24
C LEU A 96 -5.96 3.07 -5.53
N ALA A 97 -4.79 3.56 -5.12
CA ALA A 97 -3.54 2.81 -5.18
C ALA A 97 -3.25 2.13 -3.83
N GLY A 98 -3.12 0.82 -3.82
CA GLY A 98 -2.83 0.05 -2.62
C GLY A 98 -1.59 -0.84 -2.79
N MET A 99 -0.59 -0.68 -1.91
CA MET A 99 0.58 -1.56 -1.89
C MET A 99 0.35 -2.72 -0.94
N SER A 100 0.58 -3.97 -1.41
CA SER A 100 0.49 -5.17 -0.58
C SER A 100 -0.81 -5.20 0.25
N MET A 101 -0.75 -5.08 1.58
CA MET A 101 -1.92 -4.94 2.47
C MET A 101 -2.87 -3.83 2.02
N GLY A 102 -2.36 -2.69 1.57
CA GLY A 102 -3.17 -1.61 1.00
C GLY A 102 -3.96 -2.05 -0.23
N GLY A 103 -3.40 -2.95 -1.05
CA GLY A 103 -4.09 -3.57 -2.18
C GLY A 103 -5.14 -4.60 -1.72
N PHE A 104 -4.83 -5.41 -0.69
CA PHE A 104 -5.85 -6.29 -0.11
C PHE A 104 -7.05 -5.50 0.42
N MET A 105 -6.79 -4.35 1.04
CA MET A 105 -7.83 -3.41 1.48
C MET A 105 -8.58 -2.82 0.27
N ALA A 106 -7.87 -2.42 -0.80
CA ALA A 106 -8.50 -1.82 -1.99
C ALA A 106 -9.52 -2.76 -2.66
N LEU A 107 -9.28 -4.07 -2.67
CA LEU A 107 -10.26 -5.06 -3.14
C LEU A 107 -11.53 -5.06 -2.26
N ARG A 108 -11.39 -4.98 -0.93
CA ARG A 108 -12.54 -4.89 0.01
C ARG A 108 -13.26 -3.55 -0.10
N PHE A 109 -12.51 -2.49 -0.40
CA PHE A 109 -13.09 -1.18 -0.72
C PHE A 109 -13.93 -1.25 -2.00
N ALA A 110 -13.43 -1.90 -3.05
CA ALA A 110 -14.15 -2.08 -4.30
C ALA A 110 -15.47 -2.86 -4.13
N GLU A 111 -15.48 -3.88 -3.26
CA GLU A 111 -16.69 -4.63 -2.95
C GLU A 111 -17.71 -3.78 -2.18
N ARG A 112 -17.25 -2.96 -1.21
CA ARG A 112 -18.13 -2.24 -0.28
C ARG A 112 -18.57 -0.86 -0.79
N TYR A 113 -17.71 -0.18 -1.55
CA TYR A 113 -17.87 1.20 -2.01
C TYR A 113 -17.56 1.36 -3.51
N PRO A 114 -18.11 0.54 -4.41
CA PRO A 114 -17.75 0.56 -5.83
C PRO A 114 -17.98 1.92 -6.49
N GLU A 115 -18.98 2.69 -6.03
CA GLU A 115 -19.32 4.02 -6.56
C GLU A 115 -18.28 5.10 -6.19
N ARG A 116 -17.33 4.80 -5.29
CA ARG A 116 -16.26 5.72 -4.89
C ARG A 116 -14.96 5.50 -5.68
N LEU A 117 -14.97 4.58 -6.67
CA LEU A 117 -13.80 4.25 -7.47
C LEU A 117 -13.96 4.67 -8.92
N ASP A 118 -12.90 5.28 -9.46
CA ASP A 118 -12.70 5.52 -10.89
C ASP A 118 -11.74 4.46 -11.47
N GLY A 119 -10.83 3.92 -10.66
CA GLY A 119 -9.88 2.86 -10.99
C GLY A 119 -9.14 2.34 -9.77
N ILE A 120 -8.37 1.27 -9.94
CA ILE A 120 -7.54 0.69 -8.87
C ILE A 120 -6.12 0.47 -9.40
N VAL A 121 -5.11 0.82 -8.57
CA VAL A 121 -3.71 0.44 -8.80
C VAL A 121 -3.28 -0.52 -7.69
N MET A 122 -3.06 -1.78 -8.05
CA MET A 122 -2.53 -2.81 -7.16
C MET A 122 -1.00 -2.78 -7.26
N VAL A 123 -0.33 -2.42 -6.18
CA VAL A 123 1.14 -2.37 -6.12
C VAL A 123 1.63 -3.56 -5.32
N ASP A 124 2.33 -4.49 -5.96
CA ASP A 124 2.88 -5.69 -5.32
C ASP A 124 1.82 -6.40 -4.46
N SER A 125 0.64 -6.66 -5.02
CA SER A 125 -0.52 -7.18 -4.30
C SER A 125 -1.30 -8.20 -5.14
N ILE A 126 -2.06 -9.06 -4.45
CA ILE A 126 -2.77 -10.20 -5.03
C ILE A 126 -4.18 -10.36 -4.42
N ALA A 127 -5.04 -11.15 -5.06
CA ALA A 127 -6.37 -11.48 -4.53
C ALA A 127 -6.35 -12.71 -3.60
N ARG A 128 -5.46 -13.68 -3.86
CA ARG A 128 -5.38 -14.94 -3.11
C ARG A 128 -4.81 -14.76 -1.70
N PRO A 129 -5.12 -15.67 -0.74
CA PRO A 129 -4.44 -15.70 0.54
C PRO A 129 -2.98 -16.14 0.40
N HIS A 130 -2.21 -16.03 1.46
CA HIS A 130 -0.88 -16.64 1.60
C HIS A 130 -1.00 -18.15 1.79
N ASP A 131 0.07 -18.87 1.48
CA ASP A 131 0.14 -20.29 1.73
C ASP A 131 0.25 -20.60 3.23
N GLU A 132 -0.13 -21.80 3.67
CA GLU A 132 -0.13 -22.18 5.11
C GLU A 132 1.25 -21.98 5.77
N SER A 133 2.34 -22.23 5.02
CA SER A 133 3.71 -22.03 5.53
C SER A 133 4.04 -20.56 5.81
N ASP A 134 3.56 -19.66 4.96
CA ASP A 134 3.76 -18.22 5.12
C ASP A 134 2.93 -17.70 6.29
N ILE A 135 1.69 -18.17 6.40
CA ILE A 135 0.81 -17.83 7.53
C ILE A 135 1.46 -18.25 8.86
N GLU A 136 2.03 -19.47 8.94
CA GLU A 136 2.74 -19.93 10.13
C GLU A 136 3.98 -19.08 10.42
N GLN A 137 4.80 -18.80 9.40
CA GLN A 137 6.03 -18.02 9.54
C GLN A 137 5.75 -16.58 9.99
N TYR A 138 4.84 -15.89 9.31
CA TYR A 138 4.48 -14.51 9.67
C TYR A 138 3.79 -14.44 11.03
N GLY A 139 2.94 -15.42 11.37
CA GLY A 139 2.33 -15.54 12.69
C GLY A 139 3.38 -15.61 13.81
N GLN A 140 4.41 -16.46 13.65
CA GLN A 140 5.50 -16.56 14.63
C GLN A 140 6.33 -15.26 14.73
N MET A 141 6.56 -14.57 13.62
CA MET A 141 7.28 -13.29 13.59
C MET A 141 6.53 -12.21 14.37
N ILE A 142 5.23 -12.05 14.13
CA ILE A 142 4.44 -11.01 14.81
C ILE A 142 4.20 -11.30 16.29
N ASP A 143 4.04 -12.58 16.67
CA ASP A 143 3.98 -12.99 18.07
C ASP A 143 5.29 -12.60 18.80
N THR A 144 6.44 -12.84 18.16
CA THR A 144 7.74 -12.43 18.70
C THR A 144 7.85 -10.92 18.87
N ALA A 145 7.46 -10.14 17.87
CA ALA A 145 7.48 -8.67 17.96
C ALA A 145 6.55 -8.17 19.07
N ARG A 146 5.37 -8.76 19.21
CA ARG A 146 4.42 -8.42 20.27
C ARG A 146 4.97 -8.73 21.67
N GLU A 147 5.56 -9.92 21.85
CA GLU A 147 6.16 -10.33 23.14
C GLU A 147 7.34 -9.45 23.53
N MET A 148 8.16 -9.01 22.56
CA MET A 148 9.29 -8.11 22.79
C MET A 148 8.87 -6.64 22.95
N GLY A 149 7.66 -6.27 22.52
CA GLY A 149 7.14 -4.90 22.55
C GLY A 149 7.64 -4.01 21.43
N GLU A 150 8.52 -4.52 20.56
CA GLU A 150 9.14 -3.81 19.42
C GLU A 150 9.51 -4.82 18.32
N VAL A 151 9.88 -4.32 17.13
CA VAL A 151 10.45 -5.14 16.06
C VAL A 151 11.92 -5.41 16.39
N PRO A 152 12.33 -6.66 16.66
CA PRO A 152 13.73 -6.97 16.98
C PRO A 152 14.61 -6.86 15.73
N GLU A 153 15.89 -6.45 15.90
CA GLU A 153 16.84 -6.26 14.81
C GLU A 153 16.95 -7.50 13.87
N PRO A 154 17.01 -8.77 14.35
CA PRO A 154 17.04 -9.92 13.46
C PRO A 154 15.77 -10.05 12.57
N MET A 155 14.60 -9.64 13.08
CA MET A 155 13.37 -9.59 12.31
C MET A 155 13.46 -8.51 11.23
N GLY A 156 13.97 -7.32 11.57
CA GLY A 156 14.19 -6.23 10.61
C GLY A 156 15.09 -6.68 9.45
N GLU A 157 16.17 -7.41 9.74
CA GLU A 157 17.05 -7.97 8.72
C GLU A 157 16.39 -9.05 7.85
N THR A 158 15.49 -9.84 8.40
CA THR A 158 14.70 -10.79 7.61
C THR A 158 13.71 -10.07 6.70
N VAL A 159 12.98 -9.12 7.25
CA VAL A 159 11.95 -8.35 6.55
C VAL A 159 12.54 -7.52 5.40
N ARG A 160 13.77 -7.00 5.53
CA ARG A 160 14.42 -6.27 4.44
C ARG A 160 14.53 -7.09 3.15
N HIS A 161 14.76 -8.40 3.27
CA HIS A 161 14.85 -9.30 2.12
C HIS A 161 13.48 -9.75 1.59
N ILE A 162 12.44 -9.61 2.39
CA ILE A 162 11.05 -9.84 1.98
C ILE A 162 10.51 -8.63 1.23
N LEU A 163 10.74 -7.42 1.76
CA LEU A 163 10.12 -6.19 1.25
C LEU A 163 10.94 -5.46 0.17
N PHE A 164 12.22 -5.81 0.00
CA PHE A 164 13.08 -5.21 -1.02
C PHE A 164 13.78 -6.24 -1.88
N GLY A 165 13.81 -6.01 -3.18
CA GLY A 165 14.49 -6.85 -4.15
C GLY A 165 16.01 -6.93 -3.97
N ALA A 166 16.62 -7.89 -4.65
CA ALA A 166 18.05 -8.12 -4.60
C ALA A 166 18.84 -6.89 -5.07
N THR A 167 18.38 -6.23 -6.12
CA THR A 167 18.99 -4.99 -6.65
C THR A 167 18.98 -3.89 -5.60
N SER A 168 17.86 -3.63 -4.93
CA SER A 168 17.78 -2.59 -3.89
C SER A 168 18.64 -2.92 -2.67
N ASN A 169 18.68 -4.18 -2.25
CA ASN A 169 19.54 -4.62 -1.16
C ASN A 169 21.04 -4.48 -1.45
N GLN A 170 21.44 -4.44 -2.73
CA GLN A 170 22.83 -4.30 -3.15
C GLN A 170 23.21 -2.86 -3.55
N GLU A 171 22.33 -2.15 -4.25
CA GLU A 171 22.64 -0.90 -4.93
C GLU A 171 21.92 0.33 -4.33
N ARG A 172 20.81 0.12 -3.61
CA ARG A 172 19.99 1.18 -2.98
C ARG A 172 19.96 1.05 -1.45
N THR A 173 21.11 0.71 -0.88
CA THR A 173 21.26 0.39 0.56
C THR A 173 20.76 1.51 1.47
N ASP A 174 20.97 2.78 1.11
CA ASP A 174 20.48 3.92 1.89
C ASP A 174 18.94 3.97 1.97
N LEU A 175 18.24 3.53 0.91
CA LEU A 175 16.79 3.40 0.92
C LEU A 175 16.36 2.30 1.88
N VAL A 176 16.94 1.11 1.72
CA VAL A 176 16.60 -0.08 2.52
C VAL A 176 16.92 0.16 3.99
N ASP A 177 18.12 0.68 4.30
CA ASP A 177 18.55 0.93 5.68
C ASP A 177 17.65 1.95 6.40
N ARG A 178 17.17 2.99 5.69
CA ARG A 178 16.20 3.95 6.27
C ARG A 178 14.90 3.25 6.68
N TRP A 179 14.40 2.32 5.88
CA TRP A 179 13.20 1.58 6.21
C TRP A 179 13.44 0.61 7.37
N VAL A 180 14.53 -0.15 7.36
CA VAL A 180 14.91 -1.03 8.47
C VAL A 180 14.97 -0.25 9.78
N GLN A 181 15.68 0.89 9.81
CA GLN A 181 15.78 1.73 11.02
C GLN A 181 14.40 2.22 11.49
N ARG A 182 13.48 2.50 10.58
CA ARG A 182 12.12 2.91 10.92
C ARG A 182 11.32 1.76 11.53
N TRP A 183 11.40 0.57 10.94
CA TRP A 183 10.71 -0.62 11.46
C TRP A 183 11.10 -0.94 12.91
N LEU A 184 12.37 -0.79 13.28
CA LEU A 184 12.85 -1.02 14.65
C LEU A 184 12.24 -0.06 15.67
N THR A 185 11.58 1.01 15.23
CA THR A 185 10.88 1.95 16.12
C THR A 185 9.39 1.64 16.31
N TYR A 186 8.85 0.68 15.55
CA TYR A 186 7.43 0.39 15.61
C TYR A 186 7.07 -0.45 16.83
N PRO A 187 5.99 -0.12 17.55
CA PRO A 187 5.51 -0.94 18.64
C PRO A 187 5.14 -2.36 18.15
N GLY A 188 5.59 -3.39 18.86
CA GLY A 188 5.29 -4.78 18.50
C GLY A 188 3.80 -5.08 18.41
N GLU A 189 2.98 -4.44 19.28
CA GLU A 189 1.51 -4.55 19.21
C GLU A 189 0.96 -3.95 17.90
N ALA A 190 1.53 -2.84 17.40
CA ALA A 190 1.10 -2.24 16.13
C ALA A 190 1.36 -3.19 14.96
N VAL A 191 2.54 -3.82 14.92
CA VAL A 191 2.90 -4.81 13.90
C VAL A 191 2.03 -6.06 14.00
N TYR A 192 1.76 -6.52 15.22
CA TYR A 192 0.87 -7.66 15.45
C TYR A 192 -0.54 -7.41 14.91
N GLN A 193 -1.16 -6.29 15.25
CA GLN A 193 -2.51 -5.97 14.79
C GLN A 193 -2.56 -5.74 13.27
N GLU A 194 -1.52 -5.07 12.71
CA GLU A 194 -1.40 -4.84 11.28
C GLU A 194 -1.39 -6.14 10.48
N VAL A 195 -0.50 -7.06 10.81
CA VAL A 195 -0.39 -8.33 10.10
C VAL A 195 -1.59 -9.23 10.36
N SER A 196 -2.11 -9.27 11.60
CA SER A 196 -3.32 -10.04 11.93
C SER A 196 -4.55 -9.59 11.14
N SER A 197 -4.59 -8.33 10.68
CA SER A 197 -5.72 -7.80 9.89
C SER A 197 -5.88 -8.46 8.52
N TRP A 198 -4.80 -9.04 7.98
CA TRP A 198 -4.79 -9.62 6.62
C TRP A 198 -4.26 -11.06 6.53
N LEU A 199 -3.58 -11.56 7.57
CA LEU A 199 -2.82 -12.82 7.51
C LEU A 199 -3.70 -14.02 7.13
N GLU A 200 -4.87 -14.13 7.76
CA GLU A 200 -5.86 -15.20 7.50
C GLU A 200 -7.03 -14.70 6.62
N ARG A 201 -6.76 -13.73 5.73
CA ARG A 201 -7.80 -13.21 4.85
C ARG A 201 -8.34 -14.31 3.92
N PRO A 202 -9.65 -14.32 3.63
CA PRO A 202 -10.21 -15.25 2.66
C PRO A 202 -9.68 -14.95 1.25
N ASP A 203 -9.72 -15.97 0.39
CA ASP A 203 -9.51 -15.82 -1.06
C ASP A 203 -10.56 -14.86 -1.61
N PHE A 204 -10.13 -13.94 -2.46
CA PHE A 204 -10.97 -12.93 -3.08
C PHE A 204 -11.08 -13.11 -4.62
N THR A 205 -10.62 -14.24 -5.14
CA THR A 205 -10.54 -14.49 -6.59
C THR A 205 -11.93 -14.52 -7.24
N ASP A 206 -12.91 -15.13 -6.58
CA ASP A 206 -14.27 -15.27 -7.12
C ASP A 206 -15.00 -13.90 -7.20
N GLU A 207 -14.65 -12.94 -6.36
CA GLU A 207 -15.24 -11.59 -6.26
C GLU A 207 -14.67 -10.63 -7.33
N LEU A 208 -13.49 -10.94 -7.90
CA LEU A 208 -12.82 -10.06 -8.89
C LEU A 208 -13.67 -9.76 -10.11
N ALA A 209 -14.49 -10.72 -10.54
CA ALA A 209 -15.41 -10.54 -11.67
C ALA A 209 -16.49 -9.47 -11.44
N GLY A 210 -16.68 -9.03 -10.20
CA GLY A 210 -17.61 -7.97 -9.81
C GLY A 210 -16.98 -6.57 -9.75
N ILE A 211 -15.68 -6.43 -10.04
CA ILE A 211 -14.99 -5.13 -10.07
C ILE A 211 -15.15 -4.52 -11.47
N ASP A 212 -16.03 -3.53 -11.60
CA ASP A 212 -16.40 -2.92 -12.89
C ASP A 212 -15.47 -1.79 -13.34
N VAL A 213 -14.53 -1.34 -12.49
CA VAL A 213 -13.54 -0.27 -12.82
C VAL A 213 -12.24 -0.88 -13.36
N PRO A 214 -11.46 -0.13 -14.17
CA PRO A 214 -10.15 -0.56 -14.64
C PRO A 214 -9.21 -0.84 -13.46
N VAL A 215 -8.37 -1.88 -13.57
CA VAL A 215 -7.38 -2.25 -12.56
C VAL A 215 -6.00 -2.40 -13.21
N LEU A 216 -5.04 -1.61 -12.75
CA LEU A 216 -3.61 -1.79 -13.04
C LEU A 216 -2.95 -2.54 -11.90
N ALA A 217 -2.33 -3.68 -12.15
CA ALA A 217 -1.35 -4.27 -11.25
C ALA A 217 0.06 -3.84 -11.71
N ILE A 218 0.86 -3.27 -10.81
CA ILE A 218 2.31 -3.15 -10.98
C ILE A 218 2.98 -4.10 -10.00
N HIS A 219 4.01 -4.82 -10.44
CA HIS A 219 4.62 -5.87 -9.65
C HIS A 219 6.12 -5.96 -9.89
N GLY A 220 6.92 -6.00 -8.83
CA GLY A 220 8.37 -6.09 -8.94
C GLY A 220 8.84 -7.44 -9.49
N GLU A 221 9.76 -7.43 -10.47
CA GLU A 221 10.32 -8.66 -11.04
C GLU A 221 11.17 -9.47 -10.04
N GLU A 222 11.62 -8.82 -8.96
CA GLU A 222 12.42 -9.45 -7.88
C GLU A 222 11.56 -9.69 -6.61
N ASP A 223 10.23 -9.61 -6.70
CA ASP A 223 9.35 -9.84 -5.54
C ASP A 223 9.40 -11.31 -5.11
N THR A 224 9.85 -11.53 -3.87
CA THR A 224 9.92 -12.85 -3.23
C THR A 224 8.86 -13.05 -2.15
N ALA A 225 8.10 -12.00 -1.82
CA ALA A 225 7.00 -12.06 -0.87
C ALA A 225 5.71 -12.55 -1.53
N LEU A 226 5.47 -12.07 -2.75
CA LEU A 226 4.32 -12.45 -3.57
C LEU A 226 4.81 -12.74 -4.99
N GLU A 227 4.59 -13.97 -5.44
CA GLU A 227 5.05 -14.42 -6.76
C GLU A 227 4.27 -13.70 -7.87
N MET A 228 4.97 -13.31 -8.94
CA MET A 228 4.40 -12.64 -10.12
C MET A 228 3.20 -13.41 -10.70
N GLU A 229 3.28 -14.74 -10.72
CA GLU A 229 2.22 -15.63 -11.22
C GLU A 229 0.89 -15.45 -10.48
N LYS A 230 0.93 -15.07 -9.18
CA LYS A 230 -0.31 -14.79 -8.42
C LYS A 230 -0.93 -13.44 -8.83
N ALA A 231 -0.12 -12.48 -9.25
CA ALA A 231 -0.60 -11.22 -9.82
C ALA A 231 -1.13 -11.39 -11.24
N GLU A 232 -0.48 -12.23 -12.07
CA GLU A 232 -0.97 -12.63 -13.39
C GLU A 232 -2.35 -13.30 -13.27
N ASP A 233 -2.48 -14.28 -12.37
CA ASP A 233 -3.76 -14.94 -12.10
C ASP A 233 -4.85 -13.96 -11.65
N MET A 234 -4.52 -12.98 -10.80
CA MET A 234 -5.47 -11.97 -10.36
C MET A 234 -6.01 -11.15 -11.55
N VAL A 235 -5.15 -10.65 -12.42
CA VAL A 235 -5.59 -9.81 -13.54
C VAL A 235 -6.37 -10.59 -14.58
N GLU A 236 -6.15 -11.91 -14.75
CA GLU A 236 -6.95 -12.78 -15.62
C GLU A 236 -8.40 -12.93 -15.18
N HIS A 237 -8.69 -12.75 -13.87
CA HIS A 237 -10.05 -12.82 -13.31
C HIS A 237 -10.78 -11.46 -13.28
N LEU A 238 -10.08 -10.35 -13.57
CA LEU A 238 -10.67 -9.02 -13.62
C LEU A 238 -11.29 -8.75 -15.01
N PRO A 239 -12.46 -8.10 -15.09
CA PRO A 239 -13.07 -7.70 -16.38
C PRO A 239 -12.18 -6.75 -17.19
N ASP A 240 -11.46 -5.83 -16.53
CA ASP A 240 -10.54 -4.86 -17.14
C ASP A 240 -9.26 -4.76 -16.28
N GLY A 241 -8.49 -5.86 -16.27
CA GLY A 241 -7.25 -5.99 -15.53
C GLY A 241 -6.02 -6.01 -16.44
N ARG A 242 -4.94 -5.32 -16.02
CA ARG A 242 -3.63 -5.41 -16.69
C ARG A 242 -2.50 -5.46 -15.68
N LEU A 243 -1.40 -6.13 -16.06
CA LEU A 243 -0.19 -6.24 -15.26
C LEU A 243 0.98 -5.56 -15.98
N GLU A 244 1.72 -4.75 -15.23
CA GLU A 244 2.97 -4.13 -15.68
C GLU A 244 4.11 -4.54 -14.75
N PRO A 245 5.06 -5.38 -15.18
CA PRO A 245 6.23 -5.76 -14.41
C PRO A 245 7.16 -4.56 -14.20
N ILE A 246 7.67 -4.39 -12.97
CA ILE A 246 8.62 -3.33 -12.62
C ILE A 246 10.01 -3.93 -12.48
N PRO A 247 10.96 -3.60 -13.39
CA PRO A 247 12.30 -4.17 -13.38
C PRO A 247 13.12 -3.68 -12.20
N GLU A 248 14.09 -4.50 -11.76
CA GLU A 248 15.03 -4.17 -10.68
C GLU A 248 14.34 -3.76 -9.37
N ALA A 249 13.19 -4.33 -9.07
CA ALA A 249 12.39 -4.03 -7.90
C ALA A 249 11.77 -5.30 -7.31
N GLY A 250 11.69 -5.37 -6.00
CA GLY A 250 11.02 -6.41 -5.25
C GLY A 250 9.62 -5.99 -4.80
N HIS A 251 9.26 -6.34 -3.56
CA HIS A 251 7.93 -6.13 -2.98
C HIS A 251 7.59 -4.67 -2.63
N SER A 252 8.45 -3.72 -2.93
CA SER A 252 8.20 -2.28 -2.74
C SER A 252 8.47 -1.53 -4.05
N SER A 253 7.94 -2.04 -5.16
CA SER A 253 8.32 -1.66 -6.53
C SER A 253 8.15 -0.17 -6.82
N ASN A 254 7.09 0.46 -6.27
CA ASN A 254 6.84 1.90 -6.43
C ASN A 254 7.90 2.80 -5.77
N THR A 255 8.64 2.26 -4.80
CA THR A 255 9.69 2.98 -4.08
C THR A 255 11.09 2.55 -4.53
N GLU A 256 11.22 1.31 -5.00
CA GLU A 256 12.47 0.75 -5.49
C GLU A 256 12.82 1.24 -6.89
N ASN A 257 11.86 1.23 -7.80
CA ASN A 257 12.00 1.79 -9.15
C ASN A 257 10.86 2.78 -9.45
N PRO A 258 10.90 3.97 -8.84
CA PRO A 258 9.81 4.93 -8.94
C PRO A 258 9.61 5.46 -10.36
N GLU A 259 10.64 5.49 -11.20
CA GLU A 259 10.54 5.97 -12.59
C GLU A 259 9.63 5.03 -13.41
N ALA A 260 9.88 3.73 -13.34
CA ALA A 260 9.06 2.74 -14.04
C ALA A 260 7.63 2.71 -13.47
N ALA A 261 7.48 2.67 -12.14
CA ALA A 261 6.18 2.67 -11.49
C ALA A 261 5.35 3.92 -11.83
N ASN A 262 5.96 5.12 -11.76
CA ASN A 262 5.27 6.36 -12.10
C ASN A 262 4.88 6.43 -13.58
N THR A 263 5.68 5.86 -14.48
CA THR A 263 5.34 5.79 -15.90
C THR A 263 4.10 4.92 -16.12
N ALA A 264 4.03 3.75 -15.49
CA ALA A 264 2.89 2.85 -15.59
C ALA A 264 1.63 3.46 -14.97
N ILE A 265 1.75 4.05 -13.77
CA ILE A 265 0.62 4.69 -13.06
C ILE A 265 0.10 5.89 -13.86
N ARG A 266 0.96 6.76 -14.39
CA ARG A 266 0.56 7.91 -15.22
C ARG A 266 -0.22 7.47 -16.45
N ALA A 267 0.30 6.47 -17.20
CA ALA A 267 -0.37 5.96 -18.38
C ALA A 267 -1.75 5.37 -18.06
N PHE A 268 -1.88 4.75 -16.89
CA PHE A 268 -3.17 4.26 -16.40
C PHE A 268 -4.14 5.39 -16.06
N LEU A 269 -3.68 6.41 -15.33
CA LEU A 269 -4.52 7.55 -14.95
C LEU A 269 -5.00 8.34 -16.19
N GLU A 270 -4.16 8.47 -17.23
CA GLU A 270 -4.53 9.10 -18.51
C GLU A 270 -5.63 8.33 -19.27
N GLU A 271 -5.82 7.04 -19.01
CA GLU A 271 -6.89 6.23 -19.58
C GLU A 271 -8.18 6.28 -18.74
N VAL A 272 -8.03 6.43 -17.42
CA VAL A 272 -9.17 6.51 -16.49
C VAL A 272 -9.85 7.86 -16.57
N TYR A 273 -9.10 8.94 -16.74
CA TYR A 273 -9.57 10.33 -16.74
C TYR A 273 -9.41 11.03 -18.10
#